data_a23429d6e6a37c8af1d17ff8444d7ad0
#
_entry.id   a23429d6e6a37c8af1d17ff8444d7ad0
#
_cell.length_a   1.000
_cell.length_b   1.000
_cell.length_c   1.000
_cell.angle_alpha   90.00
_cell.angle_beta   90.00
_cell.angle_gamma   90.00
#
_symmetry.space_group_name_H-M   'P 1'
#
loop_
_entity.id
_entity.type
_entity.pdbx_description
1 polymer ?
#
loop_
_entity_poly.entity_id
_entity_poly.type
_entity_poly.pdbx_seq_one_letter_code
_entity_poly.pdbx_strand_id
1 'polypeptide(L)'
;VVITSPTYEGIVSDIKKIAEIVHGHNSILIVDEAHGAHMILSDEFPTSAYKLGADIVIESAHKTLPAMTQTAFLHVQGDKVSVKDVQRMLSVYQSSSPSYVLMSSLDKCIRELPTKGQKDVNEMLITLKKFHNRVKNFKVLKVLDRSIIGKNSVYDFDISKIVIFLNMKLRSIEKDNVELNITKLNNTVSSNTVLSDTVLNNTVLSNTVSDKAEINNAKLDNAKTNNTELSTDKINETYDGKYLESILREKYNFEIEMCSKDYVIGMTSICDNMDEILRLADNLVEIDNYIADKIKDKSLLEQTNTEILLEKTEQVMTIYEALLCKKEKIDVCNAVGRVSAGYVYVYPPEIPIIVPGDLITNQILKKIMEYKMSNLNIKGIDNEKIIVIKR
;
A
#
# COMPACT_ATOMS: atom_id res chain seq x y z
N VAL A 1 -8.82 20.49 9.91
CA VAL A 1 -8.06 19.23 10.07
C VAL A 1 -8.53 18.26 9.00
N VAL A 2 -7.61 17.54 8.35
CA VAL A 2 -7.92 16.49 7.37
C VAL A 2 -7.30 15.19 7.84
N ILE A 3 -8.08 14.12 7.87
CA ILE A 3 -7.62 12.77 8.25
C ILE A 3 -8.19 11.72 7.32
N THR A 4 -7.52 10.58 7.19
CA THR A 4 -8.00 9.38 6.49
C THR A 4 -8.44 8.34 7.51
N SER A 5 -9.69 7.88 7.43
CA SER A 5 -10.25 6.81 8.26
C SER A 5 -11.46 6.19 7.55
N PRO A 6 -11.43 4.87 7.27
CA PRO A 6 -10.38 3.90 7.63
C PRO A 6 -9.10 4.07 6.80
N THR A 7 -7.99 3.50 7.30
CA THR A 7 -6.79 3.30 6.48
C THR A 7 -7.01 2.19 5.46
N TYR A 8 -6.04 1.95 4.57
CA TYR A 8 -6.07 0.85 3.60
C TYR A 8 -6.22 -0.51 4.29
N GLU A 9 -5.55 -0.68 5.43
CA GLU A 9 -5.60 -1.89 6.25
C GLU A 9 -6.92 -2.07 7.01
N GLY A 10 -7.79 -1.06 7.00
CA GLY A 10 -9.07 -1.08 7.71
C GLY A 10 -9.01 -0.55 9.15
N ILE A 11 -7.93 0.13 9.54
CA ILE A 11 -7.82 0.74 10.87
C ILE A 11 -8.67 2.01 10.92
N VAL A 12 -9.51 2.12 11.94
CA VAL A 12 -10.43 3.24 12.14
C VAL A 12 -10.01 4.07 13.34
N SER A 13 -10.04 5.39 13.19
CA SER A 13 -9.73 6.37 14.24
C SER A 13 -10.96 6.71 15.08
N ASP A 14 -10.75 7.19 16.31
CA ASP A 14 -11.83 7.74 17.16
C ASP A 14 -12.27 9.11 16.62
N ILE A 15 -13.07 9.07 15.54
CA ILE A 15 -13.55 10.27 14.84
C ILE A 15 -14.35 11.17 15.78
N LYS A 16 -15.15 10.60 16.67
CA LYS A 16 -15.97 11.39 17.60
C LYS A 16 -15.09 12.26 18.51
N LYS A 17 -14.08 11.67 19.11
CA LYS A 17 -13.16 12.40 19.99
C LYS A 17 -12.31 13.41 19.21
N ILE A 18 -11.88 13.05 17.99
CA ILE A 18 -11.15 13.96 17.11
C ILE A 18 -12.04 15.17 16.75
N ALA A 19 -13.31 14.94 16.38
CA ALA A 19 -14.27 16.01 16.07
C ALA A 19 -14.47 16.96 17.29
N GLU A 20 -14.64 16.41 18.49
CA GLU A 20 -14.76 17.20 19.72
C GLU A 20 -13.55 18.13 19.92
N ILE A 21 -12.33 17.62 19.73
CA ILE A 21 -11.09 18.40 19.83
C ILE A 21 -11.01 19.48 18.75
N VAL A 22 -11.25 19.10 17.50
CA VAL A 22 -11.17 20.01 16.35
C VAL A 22 -12.19 21.15 16.48
N HIS A 23 -13.41 20.83 16.88
CA HIS A 23 -14.46 21.80 17.10
C HIS A 23 -14.18 22.69 18.32
N GLY A 24 -13.55 22.16 19.37
CA GLY A 24 -13.08 22.94 20.51
C GLY A 24 -12.06 24.03 20.14
N HIS A 25 -11.35 23.85 19.02
CA HIS A 25 -10.44 24.84 18.42
C HIS A 25 -11.08 25.67 17.31
N ASN A 26 -12.40 25.67 17.22
CA ASN A 26 -13.17 26.39 16.17
C ASN A 26 -12.69 26.07 14.75
N SER A 27 -12.30 24.82 14.52
CA SER A 27 -11.81 24.30 13.23
C SER A 27 -12.81 23.31 12.64
N ILE A 28 -12.66 22.99 11.35
CA ILE A 28 -13.46 21.98 10.65
C ILE A 28 -12.70 20.67 10.55
N LEU A 29 -13.43 19.55 10.57
CA LEU A 29 -12.91 18.20 10.37
C LEU A 29 -13.37 17.66 9.02
N ILE A 30 -12.41 17.34 8.17
CA ILE A 30 -12.61 16.65 6.89
C ILE A 30 -12.08 15.23 7.04
N VAL A 31 -12.90 14.24 6.73
CA VAL A 31 -12.51 12.83 6.75
C VAL A 31 -12.54 12.26 5.34
N ASP A 32 -11.39 11.78 4.91
CA ASP A 32 -11.29 10.90 3.75
C ASP A 32 -11.68 9.49 4.18
N GLU A 33 -12.94 9.13 3.92
CA GLU A 33 -13.54 7.82 4.18
C GLU A 33 -13.68 7.02 2.87
N ALA A 34 -12.75 7.19 1.92
CA ALA A 34 -12.82 6.57 0.61
C ALA A 34 -13.02 5.05 0.67
N HIS A 35 -12.54 4.37 1.71
CA HIS A 35 -12.69 2.93 1.92
C HIS A 35 -13.85 2.55 2.84
N GLY A 36 -14.73 3.49 3.23
CA GLY A 36 -15.75 3.29 4.26
C GLY A 36 -17.20 3.40 3.78
N ALA A 37 -17.48 3.62 2.49
CA ALA A 37 -18.84 3.84 1.99
C ALA A 37 -19.85 2.71 2.34
N HIS A 38 -19.37 1.49 2.60
CA HIS A 38 -20.21 0.34 3.03
C HIS A 38 -20.54 0.35 4.52
N MET A 39 -19.86 1.14 5.34
CA MET A 39 -20.02 1.11 6.81
C MET A 39 -21.44 1.47 7.26
N ILE A 40 -22.16 2.23 6.46
CA ILE A 40 -23.57 2.58 6.72
C ILE A 40 -24.52 1.39 6.66
N LEU A 41 -24.11 0.27 6.02
CA LEU A 41 -25.02 -0.85 5.71
C LEU A 41 -25.24 -1.81 6.89
N SER A 42 -24.37 -1.79 7.92
CA SER A 42 -24.53 -2.65 9.09
C SER A 42 -23.78 -2.09 10.29
N ASP A 43 -24.36 -2.28 11.48
CA ASP A 43 -23.73 -1.94 12.76
C ASP A 43 -22.57 -2.89 13.12
N GLU A 44 -22.35 -3.95 12.34
CA GLU A 44 -21.18 -4.81 12.48
C GLU A 44 -19.93 -4.18 11.86
N PHE A 45 -20.05 -3.14 11.05
CA PHE A 45 -18.93 -2.31 10.61
C PHE A 45 -18.68 -1.16 11.58
N PRO A 46 -17.51 -0.52 11.54
CA PRO A 46 -17.29 0.73 12.26
C PRO A 46 -18.32 1.79 11.87
N THR A 47 -18.62 2.69 12.80
CA THR A 47 -19.54 3.79 12.52
C THR A 47 -18.89 4.80 11.56
N SER A 48 -19.58 5.14 10.47
CA SER A 48 -19.11 6.14 9.50
C SER A 48 -18.88 7.51 10.14
N ALA A 49 -17.85 8.20 9.66
CA ALA A 49 -17.40 9.50 10.14
C ALA A 49 -18.52 10.56 10.10
N TYR A 50 -19.44 10.46 9.14
CA TYR A 50 -20.53 11.41 9.05
C TYR A 50 -21.50 11.34 10.23
N LYS A 51 -21.64 10.19 10.89
CA LYS A 51 -22.43 10.02 12.13
C LYS A 51 -21.68 10.44 13.39
N LEU A 52 -20.35 10.64 13.27
CA LEU A 52 -19.47 10.88 14.41
C LEU A 52 -19.01 12.35 14.52
N GLY A 53 -19.59 13.25 13.71
CA GLY A 53 -19.36 14.68 13.83
C GLY A 53 -18.31 15.24 12.88
N ALA A 54 -17.90 14.53 11.85
CA ALA A 54 -17.10 15.11 10.76
C ALA A 54 -17.94 16.11 9.99
N ASP A 55 -17.37 17.27 9.64
CA ASP A 55 -18.08 18.33 8.89
C ASP A 55 -18.16 18.04 7.39
N ILE A 56 -17.11 17.40 6.85
CA ILE A 56 -17.06 16.92 5.47
C ILE A 56 -16.56 15.48 5.48
N VAL A 57 -17.25 14.59 4.75
CA VAL A 57 -16.82 13.21 4.53
C VAL A 57 -16.81 12.90 3.05
N ILE A 58 -15.73 12.25 2.60
CA ILE A 58 -15.55 11.87 1.19
C ILE A 58 -15.51 10.34 1.14
N GLU A 59 -16.43 9.73 0.39
CA GLU A 59 -16.54 8.29 0.22
C GLU A 59 -16.42 7.90 -1.26
N SER A 60 -15.54 6.94 -1.57
CA SER A 60 -15.49 6.35 -2.90
C SER A 60 -16.54 5.24 -3.02
N ALA A 61 -17.66 5.53 -3.69
CA ALA A 61 -18.73 4.56 -3.87
C ALA A 61 -18.23 3.30 -4.60
N HIS A 62 -17.39 3.49 -5.62
CA HIS A 62 -16.89 2.40 -6.48
C HIS A 62 -15.95 1.41 -5.78
N LYS A 63 -15.42 1.73 -4.60
CA LYS A 63 -14.47 0.85 -3.90
C LYS A 63 -15.19 -0.25 -3.12
N THR A 64 -16.34 0.05 -2.53
CA THR A 64 -16.99 -0.85 -1.59
C THR A 64 -18.49 -1.05 -1.85
N LEU A 65 -19.08 -0.28 -2.76
CA LEU A 65 -20.48 -0.34 -3.15
C LEU A 65 -20.63 -0.70 -4.64
N PRO A 66 -21.83 -1.17 -5.09
CA PRO A 66 -22.08 -1.56 -6.48
C PRO A 66 -22.21 -0.34 -7.41
N ALA A 67 -21.15 0.44 -7.52
CA ALA A 67 -21.07 1.63 -8.37
C ALA A 67 -19.83 1.58 -9.27
N MET A 68 -19.91 2.22 -10.45
CA MET A 68 -18.82 2.20 -11.42
C MET A 68 -17.62 3.02 -10.94
N THR A 69 -16.42 2.64 -11.37
CA THR A 69 -15.17 3.34 -11.08
C THR A 69 -15.28 4.85 -11.36
N GLN A 70 -14.64 5.66 -10.54
CA GLN A 70 -14.68 7.13 -10.48
C GLN A 70 -15.91 7.73 -9.77
N THR A 71 -16.85 6.91 -9.29
CA THR A 71 -18.00 7.43 -8.53
C THR A 71 -17.66 7.63 -7.06
N ALA A 72 -18.13 8.71 -6.48
CA ALA A 72 -17.89 9.06 -5.09
C ALA A 72 -19.07 9.88 -4.53
N PHE A 73 -19.17 9.91 -3.19
CA PHE A 73 -20.05 10.80 -2.45
C PHE A 73 -19.23 11.83 -1.67
N LEU A 74 -19.77 13.02 -1.53
CA LEU A 74 -19.29 14.04 -0.63
C LEU A 74 -20.45 14.46 0.27
N HIS A 75 -20.26 14.26 1.57
CA HIS A 75 -21.24 14.62 2.59
C HIS A 75 -20.79 15.90 3.29
N VAL A 76 -21.72 16.84 3.49
CA VAL A 76 -21.50 18.05 4.28
C VAL A 76 -22.50 18.07 5.41
N GLN A 77 -22.04 18.28 6.63
CA GLN A 77 -22.88 18.25 7.83
C GLN A 77 -22.69 19.49 8.70
N GLY A 78 -23.72 19.75 9.50
CA GLY A 78 -23.71 20.87 10.42
C GLY A 78 -23.77 22.24 9.71
N ASP A 79 -23.35 23.26 10.42
CA ASP A 79 -23.42 24.67 10.00
C ASP A 79 -22.05 25.34 9.83
N LYS A 80 -20.96 24.61 10.15
CA LYS A 80 -19.60 25.16 10.07
C LYS A 80 -19.09 25.32 8.64
N VAL A 81 -19.64 24.54 7.70
CA VAL A 81 -19.23 24.55 6.30
C VAL A 81 -20.41 24.98 5.42
N SER A 82 -20.21 26.02 4.62
CA SER A 82 -21.21 26.47 3.66
C SER A 82 -21.35 25.49 2.50
N VAL A 83 -22.51 24.84 2.39
CA VAL A 83 -22.84 23.95 1.27
C VAL A 83 -22.67 24.66 -0.08
N LYS A 84 -23.04 25.96 -0.16
CA LYS A 84 -22.88 26.76 -1.39
C LYS A 84 -21.41 26.92 -1.79
N ASP A 85 -20.52 27.12 -0.82
CA ASP A 85 -19.10 27.25 -1.11
C ASP A 85 -18.49 25.91 -1.57
N VAL A 86 -18.90 24.80 -0.96
CA VAL A 86 -18.51 23.45 -1.41
C VAL A 86 -19.01 23.21 -2.83
N GLN A 87 -20.28 23.51 -3.14
CA GLN A 87 -20.84 23.39 -4.49
C GLN A 87 -20.08 24.23 -5.50
N ARG A 88 -19.71 25.48 -5.13
CA ARG A 88 -18.91 26.36 -5.97
C ARG A 88 -17.53 25.74 -6.25
N MET A 89 -16.86 25.18 -5.25
CA MET A 89 -15.58 24.51 -5.46
C MET A 89 -15.72 23.26 -6.33
N LEU A 90 -16.74 22.45 -6.11
CA LEU A 90 -17.03 21.29 -6.95
C LEU A 90 -17.23 21.69 -8.41
N SER A 91 -17.94 22.80 -8.68
CA SER A 91 -18.14 23.30 -10.04
C SER A 91 -16.87 23.77 -10.73
N VAL A 92 -15.82 24.13 -9.95
CA VAL A 92 -14.50 24.50 -10.49
C VAL A 92 -13.66 23.26 -10.82
N TYR A 93 -13.71 22.24 -9.97
CA TYR A 93 -12.82 21.08 -10.08
C TYR A 93 -13.44 19.87 -10.78
N GLN A 94 -14.76 19.78 -10.82
CA GLN A 94 -15.46 18.71 -11.54
C GLN A 94 -15.65 19.05 -13.01
N SER A 95 -15.90 17.99 -13.82
CA SER A 95 -16.21 18.15 -15.22
C SER A 95 -17.51 18.95 -15.43
N SER A 96 -17.51 19.89 -16.36
CA SER A 96 -18.72 20.58 -16.83
C SER A 96 -19.63 19.66 -17.68
N SER A 97 -19.14 18.49 -18.08
CA SER A 97 -19.87 17.48 -18.87
C SER A 97 -19.89 16.14 -18.12
N PRO A 98 -20.73 16.01 -17.09
CA PRO A 98 -20.77 14.79 -16.27
C PRO A 98 -21.23 13.59 -17.08
N SER A 99 -20.66 12.43 -16.80
CA SER A 99 -21.06 11.17 -17.40
C SER A 99 -22.40 10.71 -16.84
N TYR A 100 -23.43 10.68 -17.68
CA TYR A 100 -24.74 10.14 -17.29
C TYR A 100 -24.67 8.64 -16.94
N VAL A 101 -23.73 7.88 -17.52
CA VAL A 101 -23.51 6.47 -17.19
C VAL A 101 -23.06 6.32 -15.75
N LEU A 102 -22.08 7.13 -15.31
CA LEU A 102 -21.61 7.12 -13.91
C LEU A 102 -22.70 7.62 -12.95
N MET A 103 -23.44 8.66 -13.31
CA MET A 103 -24.56 9.16 -12.50
C MET A 103 -25.66 8.11 -12.35
N SER A 104 -26.02 7.42 -13.44
CA SER A 104 -27.02 6.34 -13.42
C SER A 104 -26.54 5.15 -12.56
N SER A 105 -25.24 4.86 -12.58
CA SER A 105 -24.64 3.85 -11.72
C SER A 105 -24.80 4.19 -10.23
N LEU A 106 -24.53 5.45 -9.84
CA LEU A 106 -24.75 5.93 -8.46
C LEU A 106 -26.24 5.88 -8.06
N ASP A 107 -27.13 6.36 -8.93
CA ASP A 107 -28.57 6.34 -8.67
C ASP A 107 -29.08 4.91 -8.47
N LYS A 108 -28.68 3.98 -9.34
CA LYS A 108 -29.01 2.57 -9.21
C LYS A 108 -28.46 1.98 -7.90
N CYS A 109 -27.20 2.27 -7.59
CA CYS A 109 -26.59 1.81 -6.35
C CYS A 109 -27.44 2.22 -5.13
N ILE A 110 -27.74 3.52 -4.99
CA ILE A 110 -28.51 4.05 -3.85
C ILE A 110 -29.90 3.42 -3.76
N ARG A 111 -30.58 3.20 -4.90
CA ARG A 111 -31.93 2.58 -4.91
C ARG A 111 -31.91 1.12 -4.48
N GLU A 112 -30.86 0.38 -4.79
CA GLU A 112 -30.75 -1.04 -4.47
C GLU A 112 -30.24 -1.31 -3.04
N LEU A 113 -29.48 -0.38 -2.43
CA LEU A 113 -28.90 -0.56 -1.10
C LEU A 113 -29.92 -0.92 -0.01
N PRO A 114 -31.12 -0.29 0.11
CA PRO A 114 -32.07 -0.61 1.18
C PRO A 114 -32.69 -2.01 1.08
N THR A 115 -32.62 -2.65 -0.07
CA THR A 115 -33.27 -3.96 -0.33
C THR A 115 -32.23 -5.03 -0.59
N LYS A 116 -31.71 -5.07 -1.82
CA LYS A 116 -30.71 -6.05 -2.23
C LYS A 116 -29.41 -5.87 -1.46
N GLY A 117 -28.93 -4.63 -1.30
CA GLY A 117 -27.68 -4.35 -0.60
C GLY A 117 -27.68 -4.81 0.85
N GLN A 118 -28.83 -4.68 1.56
CA GLN A 118 -28.97 -5.18 2.93
C GLN A 118 -28.88 -6.71 3.01
N LYS A 119 -29.40 -7.43 2.01
CA LYS A 119 -29.26 -8.88 1.92
C LYS A 119 -27.81 -9.27 1.64
N ASP A 120 -27.20 -8.62 0.66
CA ASP A 120 -25.84 -8.92 0.21
C ASP A 120 -24.81 -8.65 1.33
N VAL A 121 -24.99 -7.57 2.13
CA VAL A 121 -24.12 -7.27 3.27
C VAL A 121 -24.22 -8.33 4.37
N ASN A 122 -25.43 -8.82 4.65
CA ASN A 122 -25.61 -9.89 5.64
C ASN A 122 -24.92 -11.19 5.21
N GLU A 123 -25.02 -11.53 3.93
CA GLU A 123 -24.34 -12.69 3.35
C GLU A 123 -22.81 -12.53 3.41
N MET A 124 -22.30 -11.36 3.05
CA MET A 124 -20.88 -11.02 3.16
C MET A 124 -20.38 -11.16 4.60
N LEU A 125 -21.08 -10.59 5.59
CA LEU A 125 -20.69 -10.68 7.00
C LEU A 125 -20.66 -12.12 7.52
N ILE A 126 -21.66 -12.95 7.14
CA ILE A 126 -21.66 -14.38 7.48
C ILE A 126 -20.45 -15.07 6.85
N THR A 127 -20.13 -14.75 5.60
CA THR A 127 -19.01 -15.33 4.87
C THR A 127 -17.67 -14.91 5.47
N LEU A 128 -17.49 -13.64 5.83
CA LEU A 128 -16.28 -13.16 6.51
C LEU A 128 -16.09 -13.86 7.87
N LYS A 129 -17.16 -14.09 8.64
CA LYS A 129 -17.08 -14.88 9.89
C LYS A 129 -16.60 -16.32 9.61
N LYS A 130 -17.12 -16.96 8.55
CA LYS A 130 -16.66 -18.30 8.13
C LYS A 130 -15.20 -18.28 7.68
N PHE A 131 -14.79 -17.27 6.90
CA PHE A 131 -13.42 -17.05 6.48
C PHE A 131 -12.49 -16.99 7.69
N HIS A 132 -12.72 -16.07 8.64
CA HIS A 132 -11.89 -15.93 9.84
C HIS A 132 -11.84 -17.21 10.67
N ASN A 133 -12.95 -17.98 10.76
CA ASN A 133 -12.94 -19.26 11.43
C ASN A 133 -12.05 -20.32 10.77
N ARG A 134 -11.93 -20.31 9.42
CA ARG A 134 -11.04 -21.23 8.69
C ARG A 134 -9.58 -20.90 8.92
N VAL A 135 -9.23 -19.63 8.96
CA VAL A 135 -7.84 -19.15 9.03
C VAL A 135 -7.32 -18.95 10.46
N LYS A 136 -8.14 -19.12 11.49
CA LYS A 136 -7.75 -18.82 12.89
C LYS A 136 -6.61 -19.67 13.45
N ASN A 137 -6.38 -20.86 12.88
CA ASN A 137 -5.38 -21.81 13.37
C ASN A 137 -4.11 -21.84 12.51
N PHE A 138 -3.80 -20.78 11.79
CA PHE A 138 -2.59 -20.64 11.02
C PHE A 138 -1.33 -20.86 11.88
N LYS A 139 -0.32 -21.48 11.30
CA LYS A 139 0.96 -21.83 11.93
C LYS A 139 1.99 -20.72 11.75
N VAL A 140 2.01 -20.12 10.56
CA VAL A 140 3.00 -19.13 10.13
C VAL A 140 2.36 -17.88 9.55
N LEU A 141 1.18 -17.98 8.95
CA LEU A 141 0.41 -16.82 8.52
C LEU A 141 -0.44 -16.27 9.67
N LYS A 142 -0.88 -15.04 9.53
CA LYS A 142 -1.87 -14.41 10.38
C LYS A 142 -2.75 -13.50 9.54
N VAL A 143 -4.05 -13.51 9.83
CA VAL A 143 -4.99 -12.54 9.28
C VAL A 143 -5.39 -11.58 10.39
N LEU A 144 -5.38 -10.29 10.07
CA LEU A 144 -5.79 -9.25 11.01
C LEU A 144 -7.27 -9.40 11.34
N ASP A 145 -7.63 -9.22 12.59
CA ASP A 145 -9.00 -9.29 13.06
C ASP A 145 -9.26 -8.24 14.17
N ARG A 146 -10.47 -8.22 14.70
CA ARG A 146 -10.86 -7.26 15.76
C ARG A 146 -10.06 -7.39 17.05
N SER A 147 -9.24 -8.41 17.25
CA SER A 147 -8.37 -8.54 18.43
C SER A 147 -7.30 -7.46 18.53
N ILE A 148 -7.11 -6.66 17.47
CA ILE A 148 -6.21 -5.50 17.48
C ILE A 148 -6.82 -4.27 18.14
N ILE A 149 -8.15 -4.20 18.27
CA ILE A 149 -8.84 -3.07 18.89
C ILE A 149 -8.33 -2.89 20.32
N GLY A 150 -7.99 -1.65 20.67
CA GLY A 150 -7.38 -1.28 21.96
C GLY A 150 -5.88 -1.54 22.06
N LYS A 151 -5.24 -2.12 21.03
CA LYS A 151 -3.78 -2.28 20.95
C LYS A 151 -3.20 -1.24 19.99
N ASN A 152 -1.99 -0.75 20.26
CA ASN A 152 -1.28 0.20 19.41
C ASN A 152 -2.13 1.41 18.96
N SER A 153 -3.00 1.91 19.86
CA SER A 153 -3.93 3.01 19.60
C SER A 153 -4.98 2.75 18.51
N VAL A 154 -5.24 1.49 18.15
CA VAL A 154 -6.32 1.14 17.23
C VAL A 154 -7.67 1.31 17.94
N TYR A 155 -8.52 2.18 17.39
CA TYR A 155 -9.84 2.45 17.96
C TYR A 155 -10.88 1.44 17.52
N ASP A 156 -10.95 1.17 16.19
CA ASP A 156 -11.84 0.16 15.62
C ASP A 156 -11.23 -0.44 14.35
N PHE A 157 -11.85 -1.48 13.80
CA PHE A 157 -11.33 -2.22 12.64
C PHE A 157 -12.44 -2.65 11.69
N ASP A 158 -12.25 -2.36 10.40
CA ASP A 158 -13.12 -2.79 9.32
C ASP A 158 -12.79 -4.20 8.85
N ILE A 159 -13.66 -5.16 9.19
CA ILE A 159 -13.52 -6.58 8.87
C ILE A 159 -13.62 -6.91 7.38
N SER A 160 -14.04 -5.96 6.53
CA SER A 160 -14.05 -6.14 5.07
C SER A 160 -12.65 -6.17 4.47
N LYS A 161 -11.63 -5.73 5.23
CA LYS A 161 -10.23 -5.76 4.84
C LYS A 161 -9.58 -7.06 5.33
N ILE A 162 -9.09 -7.85 4.37
CA ILE A 162 -8.37 -9.10 4.66
C ILE A 162 -6.87 -8.80 4.60
N VAL A 163 -6.28 -8.46 5.73
CA VAL A 163 -4.84 -8.19 5.86
C VAL A 163 -4.13 -9.45 6.28
N ILE A 164 -3.27 -9.98 5.41
CA ILE A 164 -2.58 -11.26 5.59
C ILE A 164 -1.08 -10.99 5.72
N PHE A 165 -0.47 -11.43 6.77
CA PHE A 165 0.97 -11.28 6.99
C PHE A 165 1.60 -12.54 7.58
N LEU A 166 2.92 -12.65 7.46
CA LEU A 166 3.70 -13.69 8.11
C LEU A 166 3.86 -13.35 9.60
N ASN A 167 3.44 -14.27 10.46
CA ASN A 167 3.54 -14.09 11.91
C ASN A 167 4.98 -14.19 12.45
N MET A 168 5.94 -14.53 11.57
CA MET A 168 7.33 -14.79 11.93
C MET A 168 8.25 -14.23 10.83
N LYS A 169 9.32 -13.53 11.24
CA LYS A 169 10.42 -13.21 10.32
C LYS A 169 11.43 -14.38 10.36
N LEU A 170 11.77 -14.89 9.18
CA LEU A 170 12.97 -15.68 9.05
C LEU A 170 14.16 -14.80 9.46
N ARG A 171 14.96 -15.25 10.44
CA ARG A 171 16.27 -14.64 10.70
C ARG A 171 17.00 -14.61 9.38
N SER A 172 17.18 -13.44 8.79
CA SER A 172 18.02 -13.31 7.61
C SER A 172 19.45 -13.69 8.03
N ILE A 173 19.95 -14.75 7.48
CA ILE A 173 21.39 -15.10 7.52
C ILE A 173 22.23 -13.96 6.88
N GLU A 174 21.57 -12.97 6.30
CA GLU A 174 22.14 -11.84 5.55
C GLU A 174 22.44 -10.58 6.38
N LYS A 175 22.20 -10.52 7.70
CA LYS A 175 22.65 -9.34 8.45
C LYS A 175 24.15 -9.06 8.28
N ASP A 176 24.95 -10.14 8.12
CA ASP A 176 26.39 -10.02 7.91
C ASP A 176 26.76 -9.54 6.50
N ASN A 177 25.94 -9.82 5.49
CA ASN A 177 26.23 -9.42 4.11
C ASN A 177 25.81 -7.98 3.77
N VAL A 178 24.79 -7.44 4.43
CA VAL A 178 24.37 -6.04 4.22
C VAL A 178 25.36 -5.08 4.91
N GLU A 179 25.84 -5.40 6.11
CA GLU A 179 26.91 -4.63 6.74
C GLU A 179 28.24 -4.77 5.97
N LEU A 180 28.55 -5.96 5.43
CA LEU A 180 29.74 -6.15 4.58
C LEU A 180 29.65 -5.37 3.26
N ASN A 181 28.48 -5.27 2.65
CA ASN A 181 28.28 -4.49 1.42
C ASN A 181 28.29 -2.99 1.66
N ILE A 182 27.74 -2.51 2.77
CA ILE A 182 27.83 -1.10 3.17
C ILE A 182 29.28 -0.75 3.54
N THR A 183 30.00 -1.64 4.22
CA THR A 183 31.42 -1.45 4.54
C THR A 183 32.30 -1.51 3.30
N LYS A 184 31.99 -2.37 2.31
CA LYS A 184 32.68 -2.39 1.01
C LYS A 184 32.39 -1.13 0.17
N LEU A 185 31.14 -0.61 0.17
CA LEU A 185 30.83 0.66 -0.48
C LEU A 185 31.58 1.82 0.18
N ASN A 186 31.60 1.90 1.51
CA ASN A 186 32.32 2.94 2.24
C ASN A 186 33.86 2.86 2.03
N ASN A 187 34.41 1.65 1.93
CA ASN A 187 35.84 1.46 1.65
C ASN A 187 36.21 1.76 0.19
N THR A 188 35.28 1.60 -0.76
CA THR A 188 35.49 1.97 -2.17
C THR A 188 35.46 3.49 -2.36
N VAL A 189 34.64 4.20 -1.55
CA VAL A 189 34.59 5.68 -1.55
C VAL A 189 35.82 6.28 -0.87
N SER A 190 36.41 5.60 0.12
CA SER A 190 37.62 6.09 0.82
C SER A 190 38.92 5.82 0.05
N SER A 191 38.94 4.91 -0.92
CA SER A 191 40.14 4.59 -1.71
C SER A 191 40.26 5.37 -3.02
N ASN A 192 39.25 6.15 -3.41
CA ASN A 192 39.28 6.94 -4.65
C ASN A 192 39.64 8.43 -4.44
N THR A 193 40.16 8.80 -3.28
CA THR A 193 40.61 10.18 -2.99
C THR A 193 42.14 10.30 -2.88
N VAL A 194 42.88 9.63 -3.71
CA VAL A 194 44.28 10.03 -4.07
C VAL A 194 44.59 9.35 -5.39
N LEU A 195 44.61 10.10 -6.46
CA LEU A 195 45.68 10.12 -7.45
C LEU A 195 45.28 11.04 -8.61
N SER A 196 46.10 12.05 -8.72
CA SER A 196 46.19 13.11 -9.75
C SER A 196 46.51 12.58 -11.15
N ASP A 197 46.01 13.34 -12.12
CA ASP A 197 46.61 13.66 -13.41
C ASP A 197 47.37 12.56 -14.21
N THR A 198 46.83 12.17 -15.33
CA THR A 198 47.49 12.36 -16.64
C THR A 198 46.70 11.74 -17.81
N VAL A 199 46.50 12.61 -18.83
CA VAL A 199 46.55 12.36 -20.29
C VAL A 199 45.45 11.60 -21.02
N LEU A 200 44.64 12.39 -21.73
CA LEU A 200 44.21 12.33 -23.14
C LEU A 200 44.58 11.05 -23.96
N ASN A 201 43.60 10.43 -24.59
CA ASN A 201 43.48 10.43 -26.06
C ASN A 201 42.27 9.60 -26.57
N ASN A 202 41.51 10.30 -27.37
CA ASN A 202 40.76 9.91 -28.57
C ASN A 202 40.61 8.43 -28.94
N THR A 203 39.40 7.99 -29.21
CA THR A 203 39.02 7.57 -30.56
C THR A 203 37.49 7.54 -30.75
N VAL A 204 37.07 8.22 -31.79
CA VAL A 204 35.73 8.28 -32.41
C VAL A 204 35.55 7.06 -33.31
N LEU A 205 34.32 6.57 -33.45
CA LEU A 205 33.66 6.02 -34.66
C LEU A 205 32.39 5.30 -34.24
N SER A 206 31.23 5.83 -34.45
CA SER A 206 30.38 6.00 -35.65
C SER A 206 29.61 4.74 -36.07
N ASN A 207 28.27 4.91 -36.05
CA ASN A 207 27.25 4.40 -36.99
C ASN A 207 27.01 2.88 -37.05
N THR A 208 25.81 2.40 -37.09
CA THR A 208 24.68 2.69 -38.01
C THR A 208 23.41 1.99 -37.56
N VAL A 209 22.30 2.61 -37.92
CA VAL A 209 20.90 2.17 -37.91
C VAL A 209 20.68 1.00 -38.91
N SER A 210 19.82 0.04 -38.59
CA SER A 210 18.73 -0.29 -39.52
C SER A 210 17.75 -1.37 -38.99
N ASP A 211 16.51 -1.03 -39.18
CA ASP A 211 15.25 -1.75 -39.20
C ASP A 211 15.27 -3.23 -39.63
N LYS A 212 14.42 -4.04 -39.03
CA LYS A 212 13.16 -4.55 -39.62
C LYS A 212 12.51 -5.61 -38.74
N ALA A 213 11.22 -5.44 -38.55
CA ALA A 213 10.30 -6.43 -38.08
C ALA A 213 10.15 -7.59 -39.06
N GLU A 214 10.00 -8.82 -38.56
CA GLU A 214 9.24 -9.85 -39.18
C GLU A 214 8.58 -10.78 -38.16
N ILE A 215 7.26 -10.81 -38.27
CA ILE A 215 6.34 -11.74 -37.61
C ILE A 215 6.41 -13.06 -38.35
N ASN A 216 6.64 -14.15 -37.68
CA ASN A 216 6.31 -15.47 -38.21
C ASN A 216 5.68 -16.37 -37.17
N ASN A 217 4.41 -16.67 -37.43
CA ASN A 217 3.64 -17.76 -36.84
C ASN A 217 4.29 -19.12 -37.16
N ALA A 218 4.47 -19.96 -36.15
CA ALA A 218 4.61 -21.41 -36.37
C ALA A 218 4.11 -22.23 -35.19
N LYS A 219 2.98 -22.85 -35.40
CA LYS A 219 2.54 -24.21 -35.03
C LYS A 219 2.85 -24.77 -33.62
N LEU A 220 1.74 -25.02 -32.90
CA LEU A 220 1.62 -26.09 -31.91
C LEU A 220 2.07 -27.43 -32.52
N ASP A 221 2.95 -28.12 -31.84
CA ASP A 221 3.02 -29.57 -31.87
C ASP A 221 3.49 -30.11 -30.51
N ASN A 222 2.81 -31.18 -30.12
CA ASN A 222 2.94 -31.96 -28.91
C ASN A 222 4.39 -32.31 -28.53
N ALA A 223 4.77 -32.08 -27.27
CA ALA A 223 5.92 -32.74 -26.71
C ALA A 223 5.64 -33.22 -25.26
N LYS A 224 5.79 -34.51 -25.16
CA LYS A 224 5.69 -35.42 -24.04
C LYS A 224 6.35 -34.91 -22.74
N THR A 225 5.66 -35.21 -21.64
CA THR A 225 6.19 -35.30 -20.28
C THR A 225 7.61 -35.92 -20.26
N ASN A 226 8.57 -35.09 -19.89
CA ASN A 226 9.83 -35.55 -19.34
C ASN A 226 9.96 -35.04 -17.92
N ASN A 227 9.91 -35.98 -16.97
CA ASN A 227 10.37 -35.78 -15.60
C ASN A 227 11.84 -35.34 -15.64
N THR A 228 12.07 -34.07 -15.51
CA THR A 228 13.40 -33.53 -15.19
C THR A 228 13.39 -33.23 -13.70
N GLU A 229 14.11 -34.05 -12.95
CA GLU A 229 14.51 -33.77 -11.58
C GLU A 229 15.14 -32.38 -11.58
N LEU A 230 14.46 -31.41 -10.99
CA LEU A 230 15.04 -30.10 -10.71
C LEU A 230 16.14 -30.30 -9.68
N SER A 231 17.38 -30.10 -10.11
CA SER A 231 18.55 -29.91 -9.27
C SER A 231 18.24 -28.90 -8.17
N THR A 232 18.50 -29.32 -6.94
CA THR A 232 18.34 -28.53 -5.72
C THR A 232 19.37 -27.41 -5.67
N ASP A 233 19.15 -26.35 -6.42
CA ASP A 233 19.76 -25.07 -6.13
C ASP A 233 19.02 -24.48 -4.91
N LYS A 234 19.74 -24.33 -3.81
CA LYS A 234 19.25 -23.67 -2.59
C LYS A 234 19.00 -22.21 -2.87
N ILE A 235 17.84 -21.91 -3.44
CA ILE A 235 17.30 -20.57 -3.48
C ILE A 235 16.85 -20.26 -2.06
N ASN A 236 17.42 -19.25 -1.44
CA ASN A 236 16.92 -18.64 -0.21
C ASN A 236 15.56 -18.00 -0.53
N GLU A 237 14.48 -18.78 -0.50
CA GLU A 237 13.12 -18.26 -0.65
C GLU A 237 12.81 -17.41 0.59
N THR A 238 12.72 -16.11 0.39
CA THR A 238 12.18 -15.19 1.40
C THR A 238 10.66 -15.21 1.31
N TYR A 239 10.01 -15.70 2.35
CA TYR A 239 8.55 -15.63 2.47
C TYR A 239 8.18 -14.26 3.02
N ASP A 240 7.70 -13.37 2.15
CA ASP A 240 7.31 -12.00 2.47
C ASP A 240 5.97 -11.63 1.80
N GLY A 241 5.56 -10.36 1.89
CA GLY A 241 4.33 -9.93 1.23
C GLY A 241 4.36 -10.12 -0.28
N LYS A 242 5.54 -9.94 -0.90
CA LYS A 242 5.70 -10.13 -2.35
C LYS A 242 5.56 -11.60 -2.77
N TYR A 243 6.06 -12.51 -1.95
CA TYR A 243 5.84 -13.94 -2.14
C TYR A 243 4.35 -14.28 -2.05
N LEU A 244 3.64 -13.74 -1.03
CA LEU A 244 2.20 -13.97 -0.89
C LEU A 244 1.42 -13.41 -2.09
N GLU A 245 1.75 -12.22 -2.57
CA GLU A 245 1.14 -11.65 -3.77
C GLU A 245 1.34 -12.55 -5.00
N SER A 246 2.59 -12.98 -5.24
CA SER A 246 2.93 -13.80 -6.41
C SER A 246 2.19 -15.15 -6.39
N ILE A 247 2.23 -15.87 -5.26
CA ILE A 247 1.58 -17.18 -5.16
C ILE A 247 0.05 -17.08 -5.26
N LEU A 248 -0.56 -16.04 -4.65
CA LEU A 248 -2.00 -15.82 -4.75
C LEU A 248 -2.42 -15.52 -6.19
N ARG A 249 -1.65 -14.70 -6.91
CA ARG A 249 -1.93 -14.33 -8.30
C ARG A 249 -1.67 -15.49 -9.26
N GLU A 250 -0.47 -16.08 -9.23
CA GLU A 250 -0.01 -17.01 -10.27
C GLU A 250 -0.58 -18.41 -10.10
N LYS A 251 -0.68 -18.90 -8.85
CA LYS A 251 -1.17 -20.26 -8.58
C LYS A 251 -2.67 -20.31 -8.35
N TYR A 252 -3.21 -19.32 -7.62
CA TYR A 252 -4.59 -19.37 -7.15
C TYR A 252 -5.52 -18.39 -7.86
N ASN A 253 -5.01 -17.55 -8.79
CA ASN A 253 -5.77 -16.55 -9.54
C ASN A 253 -6.56 -15.57 -8.65
N PHE A 254 -5.92 -15.08 -7.58
CA PHE A 254 -6.44 -13.99 -6.77
C PHE A 254 -5.64 -12.71 -7.02
N GLU A 255 -6.32 -11.65 -7.40
CA GLU A 255 -5.76 -10.31 -7.38
C GLU A 255 -5.93 -9.73 -5.99
N ILE A 256 -4.88 -9.11 -5.48
CA ILE A 256 -4.88 -8.41 -4.20
C ILE A 256 -4.80 -6.90 -4.41
N GLU A 257 -5.46 -6.18 -3.51
CA GLU A 257 -5.56 -4.72 -3.59
C GLU A 257 -4.20 -4.04 -3.37
N MET A 258 -3.42 -4.54 -2.42
CA MET A 258 -2.13 -3.96 -2.08
C MET A 258 -1.15 -5.00 -1.57
N CYS A 259 0.10 -4.86 -1.99
CA CYS A 259 1.23 -5.62 -1.47
C CYS A 259 2.21 -4.68 -0.76
N SER A 260 2.52 -4.98 0.49
CA SER A 260 3.59 -4.37 1.26
C SER A 260 4.75 -5.37 1.41
N LYS A 261 5.87 -4.95 2.02
CA LYS A 261 6.98 -5.86 2.33
C LYS A 261 6.54 -7.02 3.24
N ASP A 262 5.75 -6.73 4.26
CA ASP A 262 5.45 -7.69 5.33
C ASP A 262 4.03 -8.26 5.25
N TYR A 263 3.15 -7.73 4.40
CA TYR A 263 1.74 -8.13 4.29
C TYR A 263 1.13 -7.85 2.92
N VAL A 264 0.00 -8.48 2.67
CA VAL A 264 -0.87 -8.20 1.54
C VAL A 264 -2.28 -7.87 2.01
N ILE A 265 -3.02 -7.08 1.24
CA ILE A 265 -4.41 -6.71 1.54
C ILE A 265 -5.32 -7.22 0.44
N GLY A 266 -6.31 -8.04 0.83
CA GLY A 266 -7.51 -8.28 0.06
C GLY A 266 -8.61 -7.33 0.50
N MET A 267 -9.30 -6.72 -0.45
CA MET A 267 -10.46 -5.90 -0.21
C MET A 267 -11.72 -6.67 -0.62
N THR A 268 -12.70 -6.74 0.26
CA THR A 268 -13.98 -7.38 -0.05
C THR A 268 -15.11 -6.36 -0.10
N SER A 269 -16.13 -6.66 -0.89
CA SER A 269 -17.30 -5.83 -1.09
C SER A 269 -18.57 -6.69 -1.14
N ILE A 270 -19.72 -6.04 -1.07
CA ILE A 270 -21.02 -6.71 -1.22
C ILE A 270 -21.26 -7.25 -2.64
N CYS A 271 -20.37 -6.93 -3.59
CA CYS A 271 -20.45 -7.39 -4.98
C CYS A 271 -19.65 -8.65 -5.24
N ASP A 272 -18.84 -9.10 -4.29
CA ASP A 272 -17.99 -10.27 -4.47
C ASP A 272 -18.78 -11.57 -4.44
N ASN A 273 -18.24 -12.57 -5.10
CA ASN A 273 -18.73 -13.93 -4.98
C ASN A 273 -18.29 -14.50 -3.63
N MET A 274 -19.26 -14.84 -2.78
CA MET A 274 -19.02 -15.33 -1.42
C MET A 274 -18.27 -16.67 -1.40
N ASP A 275 -18.43 -17.52 -2.41
CA ASP A 275 -17.69 -18.77 -2.53
C ASP A 275 -16.19 -18.52 -2.82
N GLU A 276 -15.87 -17.45 -3.55
CA GLU A 276 -14.48 -17.07 -3.82
C GLU A 276 -13.77 -16.59 -2.54
N ILE A 277 -14.47 -15.87 -1.65
CA ILE A 277 -13.92 -15.48 -0.35
C ILE A 277 -13.58 -16.73 0.48
N LEU A 278 -14.45 -17.75 0.45
CA LEU A 278 -14.20 -19.02 1.15
C LEU A 278 -13.09 -19.83 0.47
N ARG A 279 -12.99 -19.81 -0.86
CA ARG A 279 -11.89 -20.41 -1.62
C ARG A 279 -10.54 -19.76 -1.26
N LEU A 280 -10.53 -18.44 -1.09
CA LEU A 280 -9.33 -17.75 -0.61
C LEU A 280 -8.88 -18.28 0.76
N ALA A 281 -9.81 -18.49 1.70
CA ALA A 281 -9.48 -19.04 3.01
C ALA A 281 -8.85 -20.45 2.89
N ASP A 282 -9.41 -21.32 2.05
CA ASP A 282 -8.92 -22.68 1.86
C ASP A 282 -7.51 -22.68 1.22
N ASN A 283 -7.27 -21.80 0.24
CA ASN A 283 -5.96 -21.64 -0.38
C ASN A 283 -4.92 -21.06 0.59
N LEU A 284 -5.33 -20.13 1.46
CA LEU A 284 -4.44 -19.61 2.50
C LEU A 284 -4.04 -20.70 3.53
N VAL A 285 -4.95 -21.65 3.85
CA VAL A 285 -4.62 -22.81 4.68
C VAL A 285 -3.58 -23.70 3.98
N GLU A 286 -3.70 -23.90 2.67
CA GLU A 286 -2.70 -24.66 1.90
C GLU A 286 -1.34 -23.95 1.91
N ILE A 287 -1.31 -22.63 1.69
CA ILE A 287 -0.08 -21.82 1.72
C ILE A 287 0.55 -21.86 3.11
N ASP A 288 -0.23 -21.70 4.18
CA ASP A 288 0.25 -21.75 5.56
C ASP A 288 0.93 -23.07 5.88
N ASN A 289 0.29 -24.19 5.50
CA ASN A 289 0.85 -25.52 5.70
C ASN A 289 2.13 -25.72 4.87
N TYR A 290 2.14 -25.30 3.60
CA TYR A 290 3.31 -25.39 2.75
C TYR A 290 4.51 -24.65 3.34
N ILE A 291 4.32 -23.39 3.76
CA ILE A 291 5.38 -22.59 4.37
C ILE A 291 5.84 -23.22 5.68
N ALA A 292 4.90 -23.66 6.54
CA ALA A 292 5.22 -24.32 7.81
C ALA A 292 6.06 -25.58 7.63
N ASP A 293 5.79 -26.39 6.60
CA ASP A 293 6.54 -27.61 6.30
C ASP A 293 7.95 -27.31 5.74
N LYS A 294 8.11 -26.21 5.02
CA LYS A 294 9.42 -25.75 4.51
C LYS A 294 10.31 -25.19 5.60
N ILE A 295 9.74 -24.54 6.61
CA ILE A 295 10.47 -23.99 7.75
C ILE A 295 10.71 -25.09 8.79
N LYS A 296 11.63 -26.01 8.49
CA LYS A 296 11.95 -27.15 9.38
C LYS A 296 12.67 -26.72 10.66
N ASP A 297 13.40 -25.63 10.63
CA ASP A 297 14.15 -25.12 11.77
C ASP A 297 13.45 -23.91 12.39
N LYS A 298 12.65 -24.18 13.44
CA LYS A 298 11.94 -23.13 14.18
C LYS A 298 12.87 -22.15 14.90
N SER A 299 14.16 -22.45 15.05
CA SER A 299 15.15 -21.56 15.66
C SER A 299 15.49 -20.35 14.76
N LEU A 300 15.15 -20.45 13.47
CA LEU A 300 15.28 -19.37 12.49
C LEU A 300 14.12 -18.37 12.52
N LEU A 301 13.09 -18.62 13.34
CA LEU A 301 11.90 -17.81 13.42
C LEU A 301 12.02 -16.81 14.58
N GLU A 302 12.11 -15.54 14.28
CA GLU A 302 11.91 -14.47 15.26
C GLU A 302 10.42 -14.08 15.28
N GLN A 303 9.81 -14.04 16.48
CA GLN A 303 8.49 -13.41 16.62
C GLN A 303 8.60 -11.96 16.17
N THR A 304 7.85 -11.57 15.18
CA THR A 304 7.71 -10.16 14.83
C THR A 304 6.94 -9.48 15.94
N ASN A 305 7.65 -8.79 16.83
CA ASN A 305 7.04 -7.67 17.52
C ASN A 305 6.69 -6.66 16.42
N THR A 306 5.43 -6.63 16.02
CA THR A 306 4.88 -5.60 15.13
C THR A 306 4.77 -4.28 15.90
N GLU A 307 5.89 -3.77 16.40
CA GLU A 307 6.02 -2.35 16.66
C GLU A 307 6.16 -1.71 15.28
N ILE A 308 5.06 -1.20 14.77
CA ILE A 308 5.08 -0.21 13.71
C ILE A 308 5.70 1.03 14.37
N LEU A 309 7.02 1.08 14.41
CA LEU A 309 7.74 2.29 14.70
C LEU A 309 7.44 3.24 13.54
N LEU A 310 6.48 4.12 13.76
CA LEU A 310 6.32 5.33 12.96
C LEU A 310 7.60 6.13 13.18
N GLU A 311 8.61 5.90 12.35
CA GLU A 311 9.83 6.71 12.35
C GLU A 311 9.40 8.13 12.01
N LYS A 312 9.49 8.99 13.01
CA LYS A 312 9.18 10.41 12.85
C LYS A 312 10.27 11.02 11.99
N THR A 313 9.89 11.51 10.81
CA THR A 313 10.81 12.30 9.97
C THR A 313 11.13 13.62 10.65
N GLU A 314 12.34 14.11 10.48
CA GLU A 314 12.74 15.45 10.94
C GLU A 314 12.38 16.46 9.85
N GLN A 315 11.33 17.22 10.06
CA GLN A 315 10.93 18.30 9.17
C GLN A 315 11.69 19.57 9.53
N VAL A 316 12.55 20.05 8.63
CA VAL A 316 13.38 21.26 8.84
C VAL A 316 12.78 22.51 8.20
N MET A 317 11.81 22.36 7.32
CA MET A 317 11.00 23.44 6.74
C MET A 317 9.64 22.93 6.33
N THR A 318 8.69 23.81 6.09
CA THR A 318 7.36 23.43 5.61
C THR A 318 7.43 22.93 4.17
N ILE A 319 6.46 22.08 3.79
CA ILE A 319 6.31 21.61 2.40
C ILE A 319 6.24 22.79 1.43
N TYR A 320 5.50 23.84 1.78
CA TYR A 320 5.35 25.03 0.98
C TYR A 320 6.69 25.73 0.72
N GLU A 321 7.48 25.97 1.76
CA GLU A 321 8.82 26.59 1.64
C GLU A 321 9.73 25.73 0.77
N ALA A 322 9.76 24.42 1.00
CA ALA A 322 10.57 23.50 0.22
C ALA A 322 10.20 23.48 -1.28
N LEU A 323 8.91 23.61 -1.59
CA LEU A 323 8.42 23.65 -2.96
C LEU A 323 8.86 24.92 -3.71
N LEU A 324 9.07 26.03 -3.02
CA LEU A 324 9.54 27.31 -3.60
C LEU A 324 11.07 27.38 -3.76
N CYS A 325 11.83 26.51 -3.10
CA CYS A 325 13.29 26.49 -3.20
C CYS A 325 13.78 26.02 -4.56
N LYS A 326 14.99 26.43 -4.93
CA LYS A 326 15.70 25.84 -6.08
C LYS A 326 16.00 24.37 -5.80
N LYS A 327 15.84 23.54 -6.82
CA LYS A 327 15.95 22.08 -6.72
C LYS A 327 17.10 21.55 -7.56
N GLU A 328 17.66 20.42 -7.13
CA GLU A 328 18.61 19.65 -7.92
C GLU A 328 18.34 18.15 -7.76
N LYS A 329 18.73 17.35 -8.75
CA LYS A 329 18.69 15.89 -8.68
C LYS A 329 20.08 15.39 -8.30
N ILE A 330 20.17 14.57 -7.27
CA ILE A 330 21.41 13.94 -6.82
C ILE A 330 21.22 12.43 -6.69
N ASP A 331 22.31 11.68 -6.68
CA ASP A 331 22.25 10.25 -6.43
C ASP A 331 21.74 9.98 -5.00
N VAL A 332 20.88 8.98 -4.85
CA VAL A 332 20.24 8.64 -3.56
C VAL A 332 21.30 8.36 -2.48
N CYS A 333 22.41 7.71 -2.82
CA CYS A 333 23.51 7.45 -1.87
C CYS A 333 24.19 8.72 -1.33
N ASN A 334 24.11 9.84 -2.05
CA ASN A 334 24.66 11.14 -1.65
C ASN A 334 23.63 12.06 -0.98
N ALA A 335 22.42 11.57 -0.72
CA ALA A 335 21.31 12.39 -0.26
C ALA A 335 21.27 12.60 1.25
N VAL A 336 22.01 11.82 2.04
CA VAL A 336 22.02 11.96 3.52
C VAL A 336 22.49 13.35 3.93
N GLY A 337 21.76 13.97 4.86
CA GLY A 337 22.00 15.35 5.33
C GLY A 337 21.52 16.43 4.36
N ARG A 338 20.80 16.06 3.30
CA ARG A 338 20.11 16.99 2.38
C ARG A 338 18.64 17.07 2.76
N VAL A 339 18.01 18.16 2.38
CA VAL A 339 16.57 18.38 2.55
C VAL A 339 15.84 17.96 1.30
N SER A 340 14.82 17.12 1.43
CA SER A 340 14.03 16.68 0.29
C SER A 340 13.26 17.84 -0.34
N ALA A 341 13.19 17.87 -1.66
CA ALA A 341 12.37 18.79 -2.43
C ALA A 341 11.29 18.06 -3.25
N GLY A 342 11.12 16.76 -3.01
CA GLY A 342 10.13 15.91 -3.63
C GLY A 342 9.54 14.92 -2.64
N TYR A 343 8.47 14.26 -3.05
CA TYR A 343 7.89 13.14 -2.32
C TYR A 343 8.60 11.85 -2.75
N VAL A 344 8.87 10.96 -1.78
CA VAL A 344 9.26 9.57 -2.05
C VAL A 344 8.27 8.68 -1.31
N TYR A 345 7.61 7.79 -2.02
CA TYR A 345 6.56 6.92 -1.49
C TYR A 345 6.53 5.57 -2.20
N VAL A 346 5.90 4.58 -1.56
CA VAL A 346 5.59 3.29 -2.18
C VAL A 346 4.18 3.36 -2.76
N TYR A 347 4.00 2.85 -3.98
CA TYR A 347 2.70 2.78 -4.63
C TYR A 347 2.28 1.34 -4.91
N PRO A 348 1.07 0.92 -4.55
CA PRO A 348 0.15 1.54 -3.61
C PRO A 348 0.67 1.47 -2.16
N PRO A 349 0.14 2.24 -1.17
CA PRO A 349 -1.00 3.13 -1.18
C PRO A 349 -0.64 4.63 -1.27
N GLU A 350 0.55 5.00 -1.73
CA GLU A 350 1.07 6.39 -1.79
C GLU A 350 1.41 7.01 -0.43
N ILE A 351 1.65 6.19 0.60
CA ILE A 351 2.11 6.69 1.89
C ILE A 351 3.55 7.20 1.76
N PRO A 352 3.82 8.49 2.04
CA PRO A 352 5.16 9.04 1.89
C PRO A 352 6.14 8.43 2.89
N ILE A 353 7.32 8.05 2.40
CA ILE A 353 8.50 7.75 3.22
C ILE A 353 9.15 9.07 3.64
N ILE A 354 9.15 10.04 2.73
CA ILE A 354 9.69 11.39 2.93
C ILE A 354 8.88 12.38 2.10
N VAL A 355 8.70 13.58 2.64
CA VAL A 355 8.01 14.70 1.98
C VAL A 355 8.96 15.87 1.75
N PRO A 356 8.61 16.86 0.89
CA PRO A 356 9.39 18.07 0.75
C PRO A 356 9.54 18.79 2.10
N GLY A 357 10.77 19.20 2.43
CA GLY A 357 11.09 19.86 3.71
C GLY A 357 11.63 18.92 4.79
N ASP A 358 11.57 17.61 4.59
CA ASP A 358 12.16 16.64 5.50
C ASP A 358 13.66 16.48 5.29
N LEU A 359 14.41 16.28 6.37
CA LEU A 359 15.83 15.91 6.35
C LEU A 359 15.98 14.44 5.96
N ILE A 360 16.80 14.15 4.96
CA ILE A 360 17.13 12.79 4.55
C ILE A 360 18.16 12.21 5.51
N THR A 361 17.74 11.31 6.39
CA THR A 361 18.60 10.63 7.36
C THR A 361 19.13 9.30 6.82
N ASN A 362 20.14 8.73 7.49
CA ASN A 362 20.61 7.38 7.19
C ASN A 362 19.49 6.32 7.34
N GLN A 363 18.56 6.50 8.30
CA GLN A 363 17.45 5.60 8.53
C GLN A 363 16.47 5.63 7.35
N ILE A 364 16.13 6.82 6.85
CA ILE A 364 15.29 6.99 5.66
C ILE A 364 15.94 6.35 4.44
N LEU A 365 17.24 6.58 4.23
CA LEU A 365 17.96 5.97 3.12
C LEU A 365 17.94 4.44 3.21
N LYS A 366 18.19 3.88 4.39
CA LYS A 366 18.11 2.44 4.64
C LYS A 366 16.74 1.89 4.31
N LYS A 367 15.67 2.55 4.74
CA LYS A 367 14.27 2.16 4.46
C LYS A 367 13.96 2.17 2.96
N ILE A 368 14.41 3.21 2.24
CA ILE A 368 14.28 3.29 0.78
C ILE A 368 14.98 2.10 0.11
N MET A 369 16.22 1.78 0.54
CA MET A 369 16.98 0.66 -0.01
C MET A 369 16.33 -0.69 0.30
N GLU A 370 15.82 -0.89 1.51
CA GLU A 370 15.08 -2.10 1.88
C GLU A 370 13.85 -2.30 1.00
N TYR A 371 13.06 -1.27 0.78
CA TYR A 371 11.88 -1.33 -0.09
C TYR A 371 12.25 -1.62 -1.55
N LYS A 372 13.37 -1.09 -2.01
CA LYS A 372 13.90 -1.35 -3.34
C LYS A 372 14.36 -2.80 -3.49
N MET A 373 15.06 -3.34 -2.50
CA MET A 373 15.49 -4.76 -2.48
C MET A 373 14.29 -5.73 -2.45
N SER A 374 13.17 -5.30 -1.86
CA SER A 374 11.91 -6.05 -1.86
C SER A 374 11.08 -5.85 -3.14
N ASN A 375 11.64 -5.25 -4.19
CA ASN A 375 10.97 -4.97 -5.47
C ASN A 375 9.62 -4.23 -5.32
N LEU A 376 9.48 -3.38 -4.30
CA LEU A 376 8.32 -2.51 -4.15
C LEU A 376 8.39 -1.35 -5.14
N ASN A 377 7.23 -0.91 -5.62
CA ASN A 377 7.12 0.18 -6.57
C ASN A 377 7.34 1.54 -5.88
N ILE A 378 8.59 1.99 -5.80
CA ILE A 378 8.94 3.29 -5.19
C ILE A 378 8.81 4.39 -6.23
N LYS A 379 8.08 5.44 -5.89
CA LYS A 379 7.94 6.67 -6.67
C LYS A 379 8.75 7.80 -6.03
N GLY A 380 9.14 8.78 -6.86
CA GLY A 380 9.95 9.93 -6.42
C GLY A 380 11.45 9.69 -6.52
N ILE A 381 11.87 8.51 -6.94
CA ILE A 381 13.26 8.18 -7.31
C ILE A 381 13.28 7.80 -8.78
N ASP A 382 14.11 8.46 -9.55
CA ASP A 382 14.25 8.28 -10.99
C ASP A 382 15.74 8.05 -11.35
N ASN A 383 16.06 6.91 -11.95
CA ASN A 383 17.43 6.52 -12.30
C ASN A 383 18.42 6.69 -11.13
N GLU A 384 18.10 6.14 -9.96
CA GLU A 384 18.89 6.26 -8.71
C GLU A 384 19.05 7.68 -8.20
N LYS A 385 18.25 8.64 -8.67
CA LYS A 385 18.33 10.04 -8.26
C LYS A 385 17.08 10.48 -7.51
N ILE A 386 17.30 11.30 -6.50
CA ILE A 386 16.29 11.95 -5.68
C ILE A 386 16.36 13.47 -5.85
N ILE A 387 15.23 14.14 -5.70
CA ILE A 387 15.15 15.60 -5.80
C ILE A 387 15.37 16.20 -4.41
N VAL A 388 16.35 17.09 -4.29
CA VAL A 388 16.69 17.78 -3.05
C VAL A 388 16.74 19.29 -3.27
N ILE A 389 16.66 20.03 -2.17
CA ILE A 389 16.86 21.48 -2.20
C ILE A 389 18.32 21.76 -2.56
N LYS A 390 18.55 22.64 -3.55
CA LYS A 390 19.88 23.06 -3.95
C LYS A 390 20.53 23.88 -2.82
N ARG A 391 21.76 23.52 -2.46
CA ARG A 391 22.57 24.27 -1.51
C ARG A 391 23.03 25.60 -2.08
#